data_a83da9d3b07046950849a9605416f343
#
_entry.id   a83da9d3b07046950849a9605416f343
#
_cell.length_a   1.000
_cell.length_b   1.000
_cell.length_c   1.000
_cell.angle_alpha   90.00
_cell.angle_beta   90.00
_cell.angle_gamma   90.00
#
_symmetry.space_group_name_H-M   'P 1'
#
loop_
_entity.id
_entity.type
_entity.pdbx_description
1 polymer ?
#
loop_
_entity_poly.entity_id
_entity_poly.type
_entity_poly.pdbx_seq_one_letter_code
_entity_poly.pdbx_strand_id
1 'polypeptide(L)'
;LVPREASAERVEDIRWLNGALGPARDWDVFLDEGMPPLFSHFPRKRGLALFRAKAETIRAAHRQALQQTVGDPRYAVLLQAFTDWLDRRTWRDGLSEERRAKLAEPVLDFATPLLEHTHRRVVKRGESFAELSSEERHGLRIRIKELRYALDFCASLYPAAAAKSYLSALSSLQDCLGVMNDIVVTQRLLDEAGLRTASAARQVIEGWYGCRLAVHEQLFAELWRGFGQCSRPWQD
;
A
#
# COMPACT_ATOMS: atom_id res chain seq x y z
N LEU A 1 -19.05 -4.14 -10.97
CA LEU A 1 -19.91 -5.25 -11.38
C LEU A 1 -20.49 -5.99 -10.17
N VAL A 2 -19.66 -6.39 -9.20
CA VAL A 2 -20.13 -7.01 -7.96
C VAL A 2 -20.75 -5.95 -7.06
N PRO A 3 -22.01 -6.13 -6.57
CA PRO A 3 -22.62 -5.20 -5.63
C PRO A 3 -21.79 -5.07 -4.34
N ARG A 4 -21.76 -3.87 -3.77
CA ARG A 4 -21.04 -3.64 -2.50
C ARG A 4 -21.61 -4.51 -1.37
N GLU A 5 -22.90 -4.70 -1.37
CA GLU A 5 -23.63 -5.53 -0.39
C GLU A 5 -23.16 -6.99 -0.45
N ALA A 6 -22.92 -7.53 -1.66
CA ALA A 6 -22.46 -8.91 -1.85
C ALA A 6 -21.00 -9.15 -1.40
N SER A 7 -20.23 -8.08 -1.20
CA SER A 7 -18.83 -8.15 -0.74
C SER A 7 -18.63 -7.57 0.67
N ALA A 8 -19.65 -6.95 1.27
CA ALA A 8 -19.51 -6.20 2.52
C ALA A 8 -18.94 -7.05 3.66
N GLU A 9 -19.46 -8.23 3.86
CA GLU A 9 -19.01 -9.15 4.91
C GLU A 9 -17.54 -9.57 4.69
N ARG A 10 -17.17 -9.87 3.45
CA ARG A 10 -15.77 -10.22 3.10
C ARG A 10 -14.81 -9.05 3.32
N VAL A 11 -15.26 -7.84 3.05
CA VAL A 11 -14.49 -6.62 3.32
C VAL A 11 -14.27 -6.41 4.81
N GLU A 12 -15.27 -6.67 5.66
CA GLU A 12 -15.14 -6.60 7.12
C GLU A 12 -14.17 -7.66 7.67
N ASP A 13 -14.24 -8.88 7.15
CA ASP A 13 -13.32 -9.95 7.53
C ASP A 13 -11.87 -9.61 7.19
N ILE A 14 -11.64 -9.06 5.99
CA ILE A 14 -10.32 -8.61 5.56
C ILE A 14 -9.84 -7.42 6.41
N ARG A 15 -10.71 -6.48 6.78
CA ARG A 15 -10.36 -5.36 7.67
C ARG A 15 -9.95 -5.84 9.05
N TRP A 16 -10.67 -6.81 9.61
CA TRP A 16 -10.30 -7.43 10.88
C TRP A 16 -8.89 -8.04 10.81
N LEU A 17 -8.60 -8.83 9.77
CA LEU A 17 -7.28 -9.44 9.58
C LEU A 17 -6.19 -8.36 9.40
N ASN A 18 -6.44 -7.36 8.58
CA ASN A 18 -5.50 -6.25 8.37
C ASN A 18 -5.23 -5.44 9.65
N GLY A 19 -6.20 -5.37 10.57
CA GLY A 19 -6.02 -4.74 11.87
C GLY A 19 -4.96 -5.43 12.73
N ALA A 20 -4.79 -6.75 12.60
CA ALA A 20 -3.74 -7.50 13.29
C ALA A 20 -2.41 -7.53 12.50
N LEU A 21 -2.48 -7.61 11.17
CA LEU A 21 -1.30 -7.66 10.29
C LEU A 21 -0.56 -6.33 10.24
N GLY A 22 -1.29 -5.22 10.18
CA GLY A 22 -0.72 -3.88 10.00
C GLY A 22 0.36 -3.52 11.02
N PRO A 23 0.05 -3.53 12.33
CA PRO A 23 1.03 -3.18 13.37
C PRO A 23 2.27 -4.08 13.37
N ALA A 24 2.11 -5.39 13.19
CA ALA A 24 3.25 -6.31 13.11
C ALA A 24 4.15 -6.00 11.90
N ARG A 25 3.54 -5.77 10.72
CA ARG A 25 4.28 -5.40 9.51
C ARG A 25 4.99 -4.06 9.64
N ASP A 26 4.35 -3.05 10.23
CA ASP A 26 4.95 -1.72 10.39
C ASP A 26 6.23 -1.80 11.22
N TRP A 27 6.23 -2.56 12.32
CA TRP A 27 7.42 -2.79 13.13
C TRP A 27 8.48 -3.64 12.43
N ASP A 28 8.07 -4.64 11.63
CA ASP A 28 9.00 -5.44 10.83
C ASP A 28 9.71 -4.58 9.79
N VAL A 29 8.98 -3.84 8.96
CA VAL A 29 9.55 -2.94 7.94
C VAL A 29 10.46 -1.89 8.58
N PHE A 30 10.02 -1.29 9.68
CA PHE A 30 10.81 -0.28 10.39
C PHE A 30 12.16 -0.83 10.88
N LEU A 31 12.16 -2.00 11.54
CA LEU A 31 13.37 -2.57 12.13
C LEU A 31 14.26 -3.30 11.13
N ASP A 32 13.68 -3.96 10.12
CA ASP A 32 14.43 -4.81 9.20
C ASP A 32 14.87 -4.03 7.93
N GLU A 33 14.15 -2.98 7.53
CA GLU A 33 14.47 -2.19 6.34
C GLU A 33 14.84 -0.74 6.67
N GLY A 34 14.09 -0.09 7.54
CA GLY A 34 14.24 1.34 7.84
C GLY A 34 15.42 1.69 8.72
N MET A 35 15.66 0.92 9.78
CA MET A 35 16.66 1.22 10.81
C MET A 35 18.09 0.74 10.53
N PRO A 36 18.35 -0.36 9.79
CA PRO A 36 19.71 -0.87 9.59
C PRO A 36 20.69 0.16 9.03
N PRO A 37 20.34 0.99 8.02
CA PRO A 37 21.25 2.03 7.53
C PRO A 37 21.63 3.04 8.63
N LEU A 38 20.66 3.42 9.47
CA LEU A 38 20.86 4.36 10.58
C LEU A 38 21.80 3.75 11.63
N PHE A 39 21.57 2.50 12.02
CA PHE A 39 22.42 1.82 13.01
C PHE A 39 23.86 1.62 12.49
N SER A 40 24.05 1.34 11.21
CA SER A 40 25.35 1.25 10.58
C SER A 40 26.08 2.59 10.60
N HIS A 41 25.38 3.69 10.38
CA HIS A 41 25.95 5.04 10.37
C HIS A 41 26.31 5.56 11.77
N PHE A 42 25.55 5.13 12.79
CA PHE A 42 25.71 5.59 14.17
C PHE A 42 25.91 4.41 15.17
N PRO A 43 26.91 3.53 14.96
CA PRO A 43 27.05 2.28 15.74
C PRO A 43 27.33 2.50 17.23
N ARG A 44 27.89 3.65 17.61
CA ARG A 44 28.27 3.97 19.00
C ARG A 44 27.25 4.82 19.75
N LYS A 45 26.07 5.12 19.16
CA LYS A 45 25.01 5.89 19.83
C LYS A 45 24.22 5.01 20.79
N ARG A 46 24.59 5.06 22.09
CA ARG A 46 23.95 4.26 23.15
C ARG A 46 22.42 4.41 23.18
N GLY A 47 21.90 5.63 22.92
CA GLY A 47 20.45 5.86 22.87
C GLY A 47 19.75 5.10 21.77
N LEU A 48 20.38 4.91 20.60
CA LEU A 48 19.85 4.10 19.49
C LEU A 48 19.85 2.61 19.84
N ALA A 49 20.88 2.10 20.53
CA ALA A 49 20.92 0.70 20.96
C ALA A 49 19.83 0.40 21.99
N LEU A 50 19.60 1.29 22.95
CA LEU A 50 18.50 1.16 23.93
C LEU A 50 17.14 1.23 23.26
N PHE A 51 16.96 2.15 22.31
CA PHE A 51 15.73 2.23 21.53
C PHE A 51 15.49 0.95 20.73
N ARG A 52 16.51 0.41 20.05
CA ARG A 52 16.43 -0.85 19.32
C ARG A 52 15.92 -1.99 20.20
N ALA A 53 16.50 -2.17 21.39
CA ALA A 53 16.09 -3.22 22.32
C ALA A 53 14.60 -3.08 22.70
N LYS A 54 14.14 -1.85 22.97
CA LYS A 54 12.72 -1.57 23.27
C LYS A 54 11.83 -1.86 22.06
N ALA A 55 12.20 -1.42 20.87
CA ALA A 55 11.49 -1.64 19.63
C ALA A 55 11.32 -3.12 19.30
N GLU A 56 12.37 -3.94 19.53
CA GLU A 56 12.30 -5.40 19.39
C GLU A 56 11.29 -6.04 20.35
N THR A 57 11.19 -5.53 21.59
CA THR A 57 10.18 -6.00 22.55
C THR A 57 8.76 -5.71 22.07
N ILE A 58 8.53 -4.51 21.52
CA ILE A 58 7.22 -4.11 21.00
C ILE A 58 6.88 -4.95 19.77
N ARG A 59 7.84 -5.11 18.86
CA ARG A 59 7.70 -5.98 17.68
C ARG A 59 7.30 -7.40 18.07
N ALA A 60 7.97 -7.97 19.07
CA ALA A 60 7.66 -9.32 19.56
C ALA A 60 6.21 -9.41 20.09
N ALA A 61 5.73 -8.39 20.79
CA ALA A 61 4.34 -8.33 21.28
C ALA A 61 3.34 -8.30 20.11
N HIS A 62 3.57 -7.49 19.07
CA HIS A 62 2.69 -7.44 17.88
C HIS A 62 2.71 -8.75 17.10
N ARG A 63 3.89 -9.40 16.95
CA ARG A 63 3.98 -10.72 16.34
C ARG A 63 3.23 -11.78 17.12
N GLN A 64 3.28 -11.74 18.44
CA GLN A 64 2.50 -12.64 19.31
C GLN A 64 0.99 -12.41 19.14
N ALA A 65 0.53 -11.16 19.11
CA ALA A 65 -0.86 -10.83 18.86
C ALA A 65 -1.33 -11.32 17.47
N LEU A 66 -0.49 -11.17 16.46
CA LEU A 66 -0.76 -11.70 15.12
C LEU A 66 -0.87 -13.23 15.13
N GLN A 67 0.03 -13.93 15.83
CA GLN A 67 -0.05 -15.40 15.95
C GLN A 67 -1.36 -15.84 16.61
N GLN A 68 -1.83 -15.11 17.64
CA GLN A 68 -3.12 -15.36 18.28
C GLN A 68 -4.27 -15.15 17.28
N THR A 69 -4.24 -14.10 16.48
CA THR A 69 -5.24 -13.82 15.46
C THR A 69 -5.29 -14.90 14.38
N VAL A 70 -4.14 -15.39 13.92
CA VAL A 70 -4.07 -16.48 12.93
C VAL A 70 -4.49 -17.83 13.53
N GLY A 71 -4.29 -18.02 14.83
CA GLY A 71 -4.77 -19.20 15.57
C GLY A 71 -6.24 -19.14 16.00
N ASP A 72 -6.91 -18.00 15.83
CA ASP A 72 -8.32 -17.83 16.15
C ASP A 72 -9.20 -18.60 15.17
N PRO A 73 -10.23 -19.36 15.62
CA PRO A 73 -11.17 -20.01 14.75
C PRO A 73 -11.81 -19.10 13.69
N ARG A 74 -11.97 -17.81 13.97
CA ARG A 74 -12.46 -16.81 13.01
C ARG A 74 -11.60 -16.75 11.75
N TYR A 75 -10.27 -16.93 11.86
CA TYR A 75 -9.39 -16.94 10.69
C TYR A 75 -9.69 -18.10 9.76
N ALA A 76 -9.88 -19.31 10.31
CA ALA A 76 -10.27 -20.49 9.51
C ALA A 76 -11.65 -20.31 8.85
N VAL A 77 -12.62 -19.78 9.60
CA VAL A 77 -13.96 -19.46 9.09
C VAL A 77 -13.88 -18.43 7.96
N LEU A 78 -13.06 -17.37 8.11
CA LEU A 78 -12.84 -16.37 7.06
C LEU A 78 -12.32 -17.02 5.79
N LEU A 79 -11.27 -17.85 5.88
CA LEU A 79 -10.68 -18.52 4.72
C LEU A 79 -11.70 -19.41 4.01
N GLN A 80 -12.43 -20.25 4.77
CA GLN A 80 -13.44 -21.12 4.21
C GLN A 80 -14.56 -20.34 3.54
N ALA A 81 -15.08 -19.31 4.22
CA ALA A 81 -16.15 -18.47 3.70
C ALA A 81 -15.73 -17.69 2.44
N PHE A 82 -14.47 -17.25 2.39
CA PHE A 82 -13.94 -16.57 1.20
C PHE A 82 -13.78 -17.53 0.02
N THR A 83 -13.28 -18.73 0.28
CA THR A 83 -13.17 -19.80 -0.72
C THR A 83 -14.52 -20.19 -1.28
N ASP A 84 -15.50 -20.48 -0.39
CA ASP A 84 -16.87 -20.80 -0.78
C ASP A 84 -17.52 -19.67 -1.59
N TRP A 85 -17.28 -18.42 -1.22
CA TRP A 85 -17.81 -17.24 -1.92
C TRP A 85 -17.27 -17.14 -3.35
N LEU A 86 -15.99 -17.47 -3.56
CA LEU A 86 -15.36 -17.49 -4.88
C LEU A 86 -15.84 -18.71 -5.71
N ASP A 87 -15.79 -19.92 -5.15
CA ASP A 87 -16.06 -21.17 -5.88
C ASP A 87 -17.52 -21.29 -6.28
N ARG A 88 -18.43 -20.99 -5.37
CA ARG A 88 -19.88 -21.00 -5.61
C ARG A 88 -20.37 -19.76 -6.34
N ARG A 89 -19.51 -18.73 -6.45
CA ARG A 89 -19.84 -17.44 -7.09
C ARG A 89 -21.11 -16.82 -6.51
N THR A 90 -21.32 -16.93 -5.20
CA THR A 90 -22.52 -16.43 -4.51
C THR A 90 -22.69 -14.91 -4.64
N TRP A 91 -21.62 -14.20 -5.01
CA TRP A 91 -21.68 -12.79 -5.39
C TRP A 91 -22.55 -12.52 -6.65
N ARG A 92 -22.90 -13.57 -7.41
CA ARG A 92 -23.84 -13.49 -8.55
C ARG A 92 -25.29 -13.60 -8.13
N ASP A 93 -25.55 -14.12 -6.93
CA ASP A 93 -26.90 -14.29 -6.43
C ASP A 93 -27.56 -12.91 -6.22
N GLY A 94 -28.80 -12.77 -6.66
CA GLY A 94 -29.50 -11.48 -6.58
C GLY A 94 -29.07 -10.40 -7.59
N LEU A 95 -28.14 -10.68 -8.53
CA LEU A 95 -27.85 -9.72 -9.59
C LEU A 95 -29.05 -9.54 -10.53
N SER A 96 -29.35 -8.28 -10.86
CA SER A 96 -30.29 -7.95 -11.93
C SER A 96 -29.84 -8.53 -13.29
N GLU A 97 -30.80 -8.73 -14.20
CA GLU A 97 -30.50 -9.23 -15.53
C GLU A 97 -29.53 -8.30 -16.30
N GLU A 98 -29.67 -6.99 -16.14
CA GLU A 98 -28.75 -6.00 -16.69
C GLU A 98 -27.30 -6.20 -16.21
N ARG A 99 -27.10 -6.44 -14.90
CA ARG A 99 -25.78 -6.70 -14.33
C ARG A 99 -25.21 -8.04 -14.79
N ARG A 100 -26.06 -9.05 -14.96
CA ARG A 100 -25.63 -10.36 -15.52
C ARG A 100 -25.20 -10.22 -16.98
N ALA A 101 -25.92 -9.43 -17.77
CA ALA A 101 -25.55 -9.12 -19.15
C ALA A 101 -24.17 -8.44 -19.21
N LYS A 102 -23.94 -7.43 -18.36
CA LYS A 102 -22.61 -6.78 -18.26
C LYS A 102 -21.47 -7.73 -17.87
N LEU A 103 -21.74 -8.77 -17.11
CA LEU A 103 -20.73 -9.78 -16.78
C LEU A 103 -20.40 -10.71 -17.95
N ALA A 104 -21.25 -10.76 -18.98
CA ALA A 104 -21.05 -11.54 -20.19
C ALA A 104 -20.40 -10.73 -21.33
N GLU A 105 -20.26 -9.40 -21.17
CA GLU A 105 -19.57 -8.55 -22.14
C GLU A 105 -18.08 -8.90 -22.25
N PRO A 106 -17.43 -8.62 -23.39
CA PRO A 106 -15.99 -8.78 -23.51
C PRO A 106 -15.25 -7.99 -22.44
N VAL A 107 -14.24 -8.61 -21.82
CA VAL A 107 -13.51 -7.99 -20.71
C VAL A 107 -12.84 -6.67 -21.09
N LEU A 108 -12.48 -6.46 -22.36
CA LEU A 108 -11.92 -5.20 -22.86
C LEU A 108 -12.88 -4.03 -22.73
N ASP A 109 -14.19 -4.26 -22.94
CA ASP A 109 -15.21 -3.22 -22.85
C ASP A 109 -15.38 -2.72 -21.41
N PHE A 110 -15.00 -3.55 -20.44
CA PHE A 110 -14.95 -3.19 -19.03
C PHE A 110 -13.57 -2.62 -18.62
N ALA A 111 -12.47 -3.28 -19.04
CA ALA A 111 -11.12 -2.98 -18.59
C ALA A 111 -10.65 -1.59 -19.08
N THR A 112 -10.87 -1.28 -20.36
CA THR A 112 -10.43 -0.01 -20.96
C THR A 112 -11.03 1.24 -20.28
N PRO A 113 -12.34 1.35 -20.08
CA PRO A 113 -12.92 2.48 -19.35
C PRO A 113 -12.50 2.53 -17.88
N LEU A 114 -12.31 1.38 -17.22
CA LEU A 114 -11.84 1.31 -15.83
C LEU A 114 -10.42 1.87 -15.70
N LEU A 115 -9.50 1.44 -16.57
CA LEU A 115 -8.11 1.89 -16.58
C LEU A 115 -8.03 3.38 -16.89
N GLU A 116 -8.77 3.86 -17.88
CA GLU A 116 -8.83 5.28 -18.22
C GLU A 116 -9.40 6.13 -17.08
N HIS A 117 -10.46 5.67 -16.42
CA HIS A 117 -11.03 6.36 -15.26
C HIS A 117 -10.04 6.42 -14.09
N THR A 118 -9.38 5.31 -13.79
CA THR A 118 -8.44 5.21 -12.67
C THR A 118 -7.18 6.04 -12.96
N HIS A 119 -6.67 6.00 -14.21
CA HIS A 119 -5.57 6.86 -14.67
C HIS A 119 -5.88 8.34 -14.46
N ARG A 120 -7.04 8.83 -14.92
CA ARG A 120 -7.42 10.24 -14.75
C ARG A 120 -7.47 10.67 -13.28
N ARG A 121 -7.90 9.77 -12.37
CA ARG A 121 -7.89 10.03 -10.92
C ARG A 121 -6.48 10.15 -10.36
N VAL A 122 -5.54 9.34 -10.86
CA VAL A 122 -4.11 9.42 -10.49
C VAL A 122 -3.52 10.73 -10.99
N VAL A 123 -3.71 11.06 -12.28
CA VAL A 123 -3.17 12.29 -12.89
C VAL A 123 -3.69 13.53 -12.16
N LYS A 124 -5.01 13.67 -12.02
CA LYS A 124 -5.62 14.82 -11.34
C LYS A 124 -5.06 15.07 -9.94
N ARG A 125 -4.72 14.00 -9.19
CA ARG A 125 -4.18 14.13 -7.84
C ARG A 125 -2.68 14.39 -7.83
N GLY A 126 -1.94 13.75 -8.75
CA GLY A 126 -0.49 13.86 -8.82
C GLY A 126 0.03 15.20 -9.34
N GLU A 127 -0.77 15.90 -10.16
CA GLU A 127 -0.42 17.25 -10.66
C GLU A 127 -0.19 18.26 -9.53
N SER A 128 -0.89 18.13 -8.42
CA SER A 128 -0.76 18.99 -7.24
C SER A 128 0.15 18.41 -6.15
N PHE A 129 1.03 17.47 -6.47
CA PHE A 129 1.80 16.70 -5.49
C PHE A 129 2.55 17.58 -4.47
N ALA A 130 3.13 18.69 -4.89
CA ALA A 130 3.88 19.59 -4.01
C ALA A 130 3.03 20.21 -2.88
N GLU A 131 1.72 20.33 -3.11
CA GLU A 131 0.76 20.91 -2.18
C GLU A 131 0.09 19.85 -1.28
N LEU A 132 0.29 18.55 -1.58
CA LEU A 132 -0.36 17.47 -0.86
C LEU A 132 0.19 17.30 0.55
N SER A 133 -0.70 17.21 1.51
CA SER A 133 -0.41 16.74 2.87
C SER A 133 0.05 15.27 2.85
N SER A 134 0.63 14.81 3.95
CA SER A 134 1.05 13.40 4.10
C SER A 134 -0.11 12.41 3.89
N GLU A 135 -1.30 12.71 4.40
CA GLU A 135 -2.51 11.90 4.22
C GLU A 135 -2.95 11.86 2.75
N GLU A 136 -2.88 13.00 2.08
CA GLU A 136 -3.21 13.11 0.67
C GLU A 136 -2.22 12.40 -0.24
N ARG A 137 -0.92 12.42 0.09
CA ARG A 137 0.13 11.63 -0.58
C ARG A 137 -0.11 10.13 -0.38
N HIS A 138 -0.53 9.71 0.80
CA HIS A 138 -0.97 8.33 1.05
C HIS A 138 -2.19 7.96 0.17
N GLY A 139 -3.17 8.85 0.07
CA GLY A 139 -4.31 8.67 -0.85
C GLY A 139 -3.89 8.55 -2.31
N LEU A 140 -2.90 9.32 -2.78
CA LEU A 140 -2.33 9.17 -4.12
C LEU A 140 -1.65 7.81 -4.30
N ARG A 141 -0.87 7.36 -3.31
CA ARG A 141 -0.23 6.03 -3.32
C ARG A 141 -1.26 4.91 -3.47
N ILE A 142 -2.39 4.99 -2.76
CA ILE A 142 -3.48 4.00 -2.90
C ILE A 142 -4.03 4.01 -4.33
N ARG A 143 -4.27 5.18 -4.94
CA ARG A 143 -4.78 5.28 -6.33
C ARG A 143 -3.80 4.73 -7.36
N ILE A 144 -2.50 5.00 -7.20
CA ILE A 144 -1.45 4.43 -8.07
C ILE A 144 -1.43 2.91 -7.94
N LYS A 145 -1.57 2.39 -6.72
CA LYS A 145 -1.65 0.96 -6.44
C LYS A 145 -2.89 0.31 -7.07
N GLU A 146 -4.04 0.97 -6.99
CA GLU A 146 -5.29 0.54 -7.66
C GLU A 146 -5.10 0.46 -9.18
N LEU A 147 -4.54 1.50 -9.80
CA LEU A 147 -4.27 1.53 -11.24
C LEU A 147 -3.28 0.44 -11.65
N ARG A 148 -2.20 0.27 -10.88
CA ARG A 148 -1.19 -0.74 -11.14
C ARG A 148 -1.79 -2.15 -11.10
N TYR A 149 -2.56 -2.48 -10.07
CA TYR A 149 -3.21 -3.79 -10.00
C TYR A 149 -4.27 -3.99 -11.08
N ALA A 150 -5.08 -2.97 -11.38
CA ALA A 150 -6.06 -3.07 -12.44
C ALA A 150 -5.40 -3.37 -13.80
N LEU A 151 -4.28 -2.70 -14.10
CA LEU A 151 -3.54 -2.98 -15.33
C LEU A 151 -2.83 -4.34 -15.29
N ASP A 152 -2.25 -4.72 -14.16
CA ASP A 152 -1.58 -6.01 -14.00
C ASP A 152 -2.53 -7.18 -14.28
N PHE A 153 -3.75 -7.12 -13.74
CA PHE A 153 -4.81 -8.11 -14.05
C PHE A 153 -5.21 -8.15 -15.52
N CYS A 154 -5.15 -7.02 -16.20
CA CYS A 154 -5.58 -6.90 -17.60
C CYS A 154 -4.40 -6.87 -18.60
N ALA A 155 -3.16 -7.03 -18.13
CA ALA A 155 -1.96 -6.80 -18.93
C ALA A 155 -1.90 -7.66 -20.21
N SER A 156 -2.41 -8.91 -20.15
CA SER A 156 -2.46 -9.81 -21.31
C SER A 156 -3.43 -9.38 -22.41
N LEU A 157 -4.28 -8.40 -22.16
CA LEU A 157 -5.24 -7.85 -23.13
C LEU A 157 -4.63 -6.73 -24.00
N TYR A 158 -3.44 -6.26 -23.66
CA TYR A 158 -2.80 -5.09 -24.28
C TYR A 158 -1.40 -5.43 -24.80
N PRO A 159 -0.80 -4.56 -25.66
CA PRO A 159 0.57 -4.76 -26.13
C PRO A 159 1.57 -4.90 -24.99
N ALA A 160 2.26 -6.03 -24.91
CA ALA A 160 3.08 -6.42 -23.77
C ALA A 160 4.18 -5.39 -23.42
N ALA A 161 4.82 -4.78 -24.45
CA ALA A 161 5.85 -3.78 -24.24
C ALA A 161 5.31 -2.50 -23.59
N ALA A 162 4.15 -2.02 -24.04
CA ALA A 162 3.48 -0.84 -23.51
C ALA A 162 3.00 -1.09 -22.07
N ALA A 163 2.33 -2.24 -21.81
CA ALA A 163 1.88 -2.64 -20.49
C ALA A 163 3.04 -2.74 -19.50
N LYS A 164 4.15 -3.37 -19.88
CA LYS A 164 5.35 -3.49 -19.05
C LYS A 164 5.98 -2.13 -18.72
N SER A 165 6.12 -1.25 -19.71
CA SER A 165 6.67 0.10 -19.49
C SER A 165 5.82 0.91 -18.52
N TYR A 166 4.50 0.90 -18.71
CA TYR A 166 3.56 1.62 -17.88
C TYR A 166 3.52 1.08 -16.43
N LEU A 167 3.49 -0.25 -16.27
CA LEU A 167 3.57 -0.92 -14.95
C LEU A 167 4.86 -0.57 -14.21
N SER A 168 6.00 -0.53 -14.92
CA SER A 168 7.28 -0.13 -14.35
C SER A 168 7.27 1.30 -13.82
N ALA A 169 6.69 2.24 -14.58
CA ALA A 169 6.56 3.63 -14.15
C ALA A 169 5.67 3.76 -12.91
N LEU A 170 4.52 3.05 -12.88
CA LEU A 170 3.65 3.01 -11.70
C LEU A 170 4.33 2.40 -10.47
N SER A 171 5.14 1.34 -10.66
CA SER A 171 5.90 0.72 -9.58
C SER A 171 6.90 1.71 -8.99
N SER A 172 7.67 2.41 -9.82
CA SER A 172 8.63 3.42 -9.35
C SER A 172 7.98 4.55 -8.55
N LEU A 173 6.82 5.04 -9.01
CA LEU A 173 6.03 6.04 -8.25
C LEU A 173 5.52 5.47 -6.92
N GLN A 174 5.02 4.23 -6.92
CA GLN A 174 4.53 3.56 -5.72
C GLN A 174 5.64 3.35 -4.69
N ASP A 175 6.83 2.95 -5.12
CA ASP A 175 7.98 2.71 -4.26
C ASP A 175 8.47 4.03 -3.64
N CYS A 176 8.55 5.09 -4.44
CA CYS A 176 8.91 6.43 -3.95
C CYS A 176 7.92 6.93 -2.88
N LEU A 177 6.61 6.84 -3.14
CA LEU A 177 5.57 7.18 -2.17
C LEU A 177 5.55 6.22 -0.97
N GLY A 178 5.99 4.98 -1.15
CA GLY A 178 6.16 4.00 -0.08
C GLY A 178 7.13 4.51 0.97
N VAL A 179 8.32 4.95 0.56
CA VAL A 179 9.33 5.51 1.48
C VAL A 179 8.80 6.73 2.22
N MET A 180 8.07 7.62 1.55
CA MET A 180 7.46 8.79 2.21
C MET A 180 6.42 8.39 3.26
N ASN A 181 5.60 7.38 2.97
CA ASN A 181 4.63 6.82 3.92
C ASN A 181 5.33 6.21 5.15
N ASP A 182 6.43 5.48 4.94
CA ASP A 182 7.18 4.83 6.02
C ASP A 182 7.80 5.86 6.98
N ILE A 183 8.12 7.07 6.48
CA ILE A 183 8.55 8.19 7.33
C ILE A 183 7.43 8.63 8.28
N VAL A 184 6.20 8.73 7.79
CA VAL A 184 5.02 9.07 8.61
C VAL A 184 4.75 7.96 9.63
N VAL A 185 4.80 6.70 9.20
CA VAL A 185 4.66 5.53 10.08
C VAL A 185 5.73 5.54 11.17
N THR A 186 6.97 5.89 10.84
CA THR A 186 8.07 5.99 11.79
C THR A 186 7.73 6.90 12.97
N GLN A 187 7.15 8.07 12.75
CA GLN A 187 6.78 9.00 13.84
C GLN A 187 5.81 8.33 14.82
N ARG A 188 4.79 7.65 14.31
CA ARG A 188 3.83 6.89 15.13
C ARG A 188 4.52 5.78 15.94
N LEU A 189 5.45 5.05 15.32
CA LEU A 189 6.20 3.98 16.02
C LEU A 189 7.12 4.52 17.11
N LEU A 190 7.74 5.69 16.91
CA LEU A 190 8.53 6.37 17.94
C LEU A 190 7.66 6.78 19.13
N ASP A 191 6.44 7.26 18.88
CA ASP A 191 5.49 7.63 19.91
C ASP A 191 4.99 6.41 20.68
N GLU A 192 4.62 5.33 19.98
CA GLU A 192 4.25 4.04 20.56
C GLU A 192 5.38 3.46 21.44
N ALA A 193 6.63 3.60 20.98
CA ALA A 193 7.78 3.24 21.79
C ALA A 193 8.03 4.19 22.96
N GLY A 194 7.25 5.25 23.13
CA GLY A 194 7.44 6.25 24.19
C GLY A 194 8.79 6.95 24.12
N LEU A 195 9.32 7.13 22.90
CA LEU A 195 10.59 7.83 22.70
C LEU A 195 10.35 9.34 22.79
N ARG A 196 10.84 9.97 23.87
CA ARG A 196 10.61 11.39 24.14
C ARG A 196 11.19 12.26 23.03
N THR A 197 10.46 13.29 22.62
CA THR A 197 10.86 14.25 21.56
C THR A 197 12.22 14.87 21.83
N ALA A 198 12.54 15.20 23.09
CA ALA A 198 13.82 15.76 23.47
C ALA A 198 14.98 14.75 23.54
N SER A 199 14.75 13.45 23.26
CA SER A 199 15.81 12.47 23.30
C SER A 199 16.71 12.55 22.08
N ALA A 200 18.03 12.46 22.29
CA ALA A 200 19.00 12.48 21.21
C ALA A 200 18.79 11.34 20.18
N ALA A 201 18.25 10.20 20.60
CA ALA A 201 17.91 9.09 19.69
C ALA A 201 16.79 9.47 18.74
N ARG A 202 15.70 10.08 19.25
CA ARG A 202 14.58 10.54 18.43
C ARG A 202 15.02 11.60 17.43
N GLN A 203 15.77 12.61 17.87
CA GLN A 203 16.27 13.66 16.99
C GLN A 203 17.14 13.12 15.85
N VAL A 204 17.98 12.12 16.12
CA VAL A 204 18.79 11.47 15.08
C VAL A 204 17.90 10.69 14.09
N ILE A 205 16.90 9.97 14.58
CA ILE A 205 15.97 9.22 13.71
C ILE A 205 15.15 10.19 12.85
N GLU A 206 14.57 11.22 13.45
CA GLU A 206 13.77 12.24 12.74
C GLU A 206 14.59 13.00 11.70
N GLY A 207 15.84 13.39 12.04
CA GLY A 207 16.74 14.05 11.10
C GLY A 207 17.11 13.14 9.92
N TRP A 208 17.38 11.87 10.15
CA TRP A 208 17.65 10.88 9.11
C TRP A 208 16.47 10.72 8.14
N TYR A 209 15.28 10.56 8.68
CA TYR A 209 14.08 10.39 7.87
C TYR A 209 13.66 11.69 7.20
N GLY A 210 13.86 12.85 7.82
CA GLY A 210 13.63 14.15 7.19
C GLY A 210 14.51 14.40 5.96
N CYS A 211 15.78 14.01 6.02
CA CYS A 211 16.66 14.05 4.85
C CYS A 211 16.17 13.11 3.73
N ARG A 212 15.76 11.90 4.07
CA ARG A 212 15.19 10.94 3.10
C ARG A 212 13.91 11.46 2.46
N LEU A 213 13.05 12.13 3.22
CA LEU A 213 11.83 12.74 2.70
C LEU A 213 12.14 13.75 1.60
N ALA A 214 13.04 14.70 1.87
CA ALA A 214 13.42 15.73 0.90
C ALA A 214 13.98 15.13 -0.41
N VAL A 215 14.81 14.09 -0.31
CA VAL A 215 15.33 13.37 -1.48
C VAL A 215 14.21 12.72 -2.29
N HIS A 216 13.24 12.06 -1.61
CA HIS A 216 12.15 11.38 -2.31
C HIS A 216 11.11 12.34 -2.88
N GLU A 217 10.94 13.54 -2.31
CA GLU A 217 10.09 14.59 -2.92
C GLU A 217 10.67 15.06 -4.27
N GLN A 218 11.98 15.23 -4.35
CA GLN A 218 12.66 15.56 -5.61
C GLN A 218 12.56 14.42 -6.62
N LEU A 219 12.85 13.18 -6.18
CA LEU A 219 12.75 11.99 -7.01
C LEU A 219 11.33 11.79 -7.56
N PHE A 220 10.30 12.04 -6.75
CA PHE A 220 8.91 11.92 -7.20
C PHE A 220 8.62 12.84 -8.39
N ALA A 221 9.11 14.08 -8.37
CA ALA A 221 8.90 15.02 -9.47
C ALA A 221 9.54 14.54 -10.79
N GLU A 222 10.67 13.85 -10.73
CA GLU A 222 11.33 13.26 -11.88
C GLU A 222 10.55 12.05 -12.40
N LEU A 223 10.17 11.13 -11.51
CA LEU A 223 9.38 9.96 -11.83
C LEU A 223 8.00 10.34 -12.41
N TRP A 224 7.38 11.37 -11.85
CA TRP A 224 6.09 11.88 -12.32
C TRP A 224 6.16 12.42 -13.75
N ARG A 225 7.23 13.15 -14.05
CA ARG A 225 7.49 13.63 -15.43
C ARG A 225 7.67 12.46 -16.40
N GLY A 226 8.42 11.43 -15.99
CA GLY A 226 8.60 10.22 -16.79
C GLY A 226 7.29 9.45 -17.00
N PHE A 227 6.47 9.33 -15.96
CA PHE A 227 5.15 8.69 -16.06
C PHE A 227 4.23 9.42 -17.06
N GLY A 228 4.24 10.75 -17.06
CA GLY A 228 3.46 11.55 -18.02
C GLY A 228 3.85 11.34 -19.50
N GLN A 229 5.03 10.78 -19.76
CA GLN A 229 5.51 10.47 -21.11
C GLN A 229 5.22 9.01 -21.54
N CYS A 230 4.73 8.17 -20.62
CA CYS A 230 4.41 6.79 -20.95
C CYS A 230 3.12 6.72 -21.79
N SER A 231 3.17 6.01 -22.91
CA SER A 231 1.95 5.67 -23.66
C SER A 231 1.04 4.78 -22.83
N ARG A 232 -0.25 5.02 -22.92
CA ARG A 232 -1.27 4.25 -22.21
C ARG A 232 -1.60 2.98 -23.00
N PRO A 233 -1.36 1.77 -22.45
CA PRO A 233 -1.52 0.52 -23.20
C PRO A 233 -2.91 0.27 -23.77
N TRP A 234 -3.92 0.96 -23.24
CA TRP A 234 -5.33 0.82 -23.64
C TRP A 234 -5.82 1.89 -24.61
N GLN A 235 -4.92 2.69 -25.21
CA GLN A 235 -5.27 3.75 -26.16
C GLN A 235 -4.80 3.48 -27.60
N ASP A 236 -4.04 2.40 -27.80
CA ASP A 236 -3.52 2.02 -29.13
C ASP A 236 -4.49 1.11 -29.87
#